data_12ebc2dd064e3bb40741cc0f19d892fe
#
_entry.id   12ebc2dd064e3bb40741cc0f19d892fe
#
_cell.length_a   1.000
_cell.length_b   1.000
_cell.length_c   1.000
_cell.angle_alpha   90.00
_cell.angle_beta   90.00
_cell.angle_gamma   90.00
#
_symmetry.space_group_name_H-M   'P 1'
#
loop_
_entity.id
_entity.type
_entity.pdbx_description
1 polymer ?
#
loop_
_entity_poly.entity_id
_entity_poly.type
_entity_poly.pdbx_seq_one_letter_code
_entity_poly.pdbx_strand_id
1 'polypeptide(L)'
;MKKFIYPILSLLLVASALNAQAFRLSKPSLTADNRTYSGLAGNAATQIEAQGDSILWFATGGGLSRSSDFGQSFVSYYPIPDSIPKGGISSIAALDSIIWIAGVFDSTTKIGSIQTGAGLAFSKDFGRNWTYVKQPLDSASATYEKWDGDNVKFLPVVTPVSNTTWDISLTPKYVYIASWAGGIRRSSDFGASWQRIPLPSDDDDVLECGEKITFQINPNDPPKGNHNHKGFSVLAYGDTVWVGTANGINLGIAESDSCIRWRKYDAQNSAISGNFVVAMARQVWNGKETFWAATLSAESSSEYQAISKSSDGGLTWSTTLSGERGYNFAFDDSIVYVCTESGLFKSIDGENWALYDPAEDSVRRETLYSHNVYTAVVDQREFPGYLWIGTADGIAKTRDDGIHWSIYRQSVSTKTKGDPQIYAFPNPFSPTHHNILNGDGHVRIKYHVDGAAQVQLEIYDFAMRAVYKGDKQSITAAGEYAEPWNGRNSDGTQVANGTYFCKLTQESRGKEKTYWTKLIVVK
;
A
#
# COMPACT_ATOMS: atom_id res chain seq x y z
N MET A 1 -0.12 -37.10 -15.86
CA MET A 1 -0.79 -35.91 -15.36
C MET A 1 0.22 -35.11 -14.54
N LYS A 2 0.82 -34.11 -15.13
CA LYS A 2 1.74 -33.19 -14.43
C LYS A 2 0.88 -32.13 -13.75
N LYS A 3 0.85 -32.15 -12.42
CA LYS A 3 0.22 -31.08 -11.63
C LYS A 3 1.06 -29.82 -11.81
N PHE A 4 0.56 -28.87 -12.55
CA PHE A 4 1.07 -27.50 -12.54
C PHE A 4 0.61 -26.87 -11.21
N ILE A 5 1.53 -26.79 -10.27
CA ILE A 5 1.42 -25.92 -9.12
C ILE A 5 1.75 -24.53 -9.64
N TYR A 6 0.73 -23.76 -10.00
CA TYR A 6 0.90 -22.32 -10.19
C TYR A 6 1.12 -21.72 -8.81
N PRO A 7 2.24 -21.03 -8.58
CA PRO A 7 2.44 -20.38 -7.29
C PRO A 7 1.48 -19.20 -7.21
N ILE A 8 0.64 -19.21 -6.19
CA ILE A 8 -0.10 -18.05 -5.63
C ILE A 8 0.90 -16.99 -5.09
N LEU A 9 2.01 -16.83 -5.79
CA LEU A 9 3.18 -16.07 -5.35
C LEU A 9 3.14 -14.60 -5.79
N SER A 10 2.15 -14.21 -6.60
CA SER A 10 2.18 -12.89 -7.23
C SER A 10 1.63 -11.75 -6.38
N LEU A 11 0.89 -12.03 -5.30
CA LEU A 11 0.54 -10.99 -4.33
C LEU A 11 1.67 -10.70 -3.32
N LEU A 12 2.65 -11.59 -3.23
CA LEU A 12 3.79 -11.46 -2.32
C LEU A 12 4.86 -10.47 -2.80
N LEU A 13 4.76 -9.96 -4.02
CA LEU A 13 5.77 -9.07 -4.61
C LEU A 13 5.74 -7.63 -4.07
N VAL A 14 4.68 -7.21 -3.39
CA VAL A 14 4.66 -5.89 -2.74
C VAL A 14 5.61 -5.86 -1.53
N ALA A 15 5.86 -6.98 -0.88
CA ALA A 15 6.70 -7.04 0.31
C ALA A 15 8.20 -7.23 0.02
N SER A 16 8.58 -7.76 -1.13
CA SER A 16 10.03 -7.94 -1.44
C SER A 16 10.78 -6.63 -1.72
N ALA A 17 10.07 -5.56 -2.07
CA ALA A 17 10.64 -4.22 -2.15
C ALA A 17 10.95 -3.59 -0.78
N LEU A 18 10.43 -4.18 0.32
CA LEU A 18 10.57 -3.64 1.67
C LEU A 18 11.90 -3.98 2.35
N ASN A 19 12.72 -4.85 1.76
CA ASN A 19 14.04 -5.20 2.29
C ASN A 19 15.19 -4.30 1.82
N ALA A 20 14.93 -3.11 1.31
CA ALA A 20 15.96 -2.09 1.24
C ALA A 20 16.35 -1.76 2.68
N GLN A 21 17.49 -2.29 3.13
CA GLN A 21 17.99 -2.07 4.47
C GLN A 21 17.94 -0.58 4.77
N ALA A 22 17.05 -0.22 5.68
CA ALA A 22 17.14 1.07 6.33
C ALA A 22 18.57 1.22 6.85
N PHE A 23 19.30 2.24 6.40
CA PHE A 23 20.40 2.75 7.20
C PHE A 23 19.90 2.81 8.64
N ARG A 24 20.58 2.15 9.56
CA ARG A 24 20.27 2.31 10.97
C ARG A 24 20.51 3.78 11.29
N LEU A 25 19.43 4.55 11.22
CA LEU A 25 19.39 5.83 11.91
C LEU A 25 19.83 5.52 13.34
N SER A 26 20.85 6.21 13.83
CA SER A 26 21.20 6.18 15.23
C SER A 26 19.91 6.43 15.99
N LYS A 27 19.42 5.40 16.71
CA LYS A 27 18.18 5.54 17.48
C LYS A 27 18.36 6.76 18.37
N PRO A 28 17.56 7.83 18.23
CA PRO A 28 17.51 8.85 19.25
C PRO A 28 17.21 8.11 20.56
N SER A 29 17.86 8.46 21.65
CA SER A 29 17.52 7.90 22.95
C SER A 29 16.07 8.28 23.23
N LEU A 30 15.18 7.28 23.17
CA LEU A 30 13.74 7.43 23.42
C LEU A 30 13.58 7.82 24.89
N THR A 31 13.34 9.09 25.15
CA THR A 31 12.73 9.52 26.42
C THR A 31 11.25 9.20 26.34
N ALA A 32 10.61 8.91 27.46
CA ALA A 32 9.22 8.44 27.56
C ALA A 32 8.17 9.32 26.87
N ASP A 33 8.52 10.55 26.45
CA ASP A 33 7.63 11.52 25.79
C ASP A 33 7.74 11.56 24.24
N ASN A 34 8.75 10.92 23.62
CA ASN A 34 8.95 10.99 22.17
C ASN A 34 8.42 9.72 21.47
N ARG A 35 7.11 9.65 21.28
CA ARG A 35 6.45 8.57 20.51
C ARG A 35 6.48 8.81 18.99
N THR A 36 6.93 9.98 18.57
CA THR A 36 6.94 10.42 17.17
C THR A 36 8.28 11.00 16.75
N TYR A 37 8.52 11.04 15.43
CA TYR A 37 9.68 11.69 14.82
C TYR A 37 9.27 12.43 13.54
N SER A 38 10.09 13.39 13.10
CA SER A 38 9.85 14.15 11.87
C SER A 38 10.25 13.34 10.63
N GLY A 39 9.50 13.50 9.55
CA GLY A 39 9.70 12.84 8.26
C GLY A 39 8.79 11.64 8.06
N LEU A 40 8.86 11.05 6.87
CA LEU A 40 8.10 9.85 6.51
C LEU A 40 8.71 8.61 7.15
N ALA A 41 7.87 7.64 7.51
CA ALA A 41 8.29 6.36 8.08
C ALA A 41 8.91 5.42 7.03
N GLY A 42 8.55 5.58 5.77
CA GLY A 42 9.06 4.77 4.66
C GLY A 42 8.69 5.37 3.30
N ASN A 43 9.32 4.87 2.24
CA ASN A 43 9.06 5.34 0.87
C ASN A 43 7.94 4.57 0.17
N ALA A 44 7.77 3.28 0.44
CA ALA A 44 6.66 2.51 -0.13
C ALA A 44 5.37 2.87 0.62
N ALA A 45 4.52 3.69 0.01
CA ALA A 45 3.22 4.08 0.56
C ALA A 45 2.12 3.22 -0.06
N THR A 46 1.49 2.39 0.77
CA THR A 46 0.50 1.38 0.35
C THR A 46 -0.94 1.87 0.49
N GLN A 47 -1.19 2.81 1.38
CA GLN A 47 -2.49 3.46 1.53
C GLN A 47 -2.33 4.89 2.03
N ILE A 48 -3.18 5.79 1.53
CA ILE A 48 -3.35 7.15 2.04
C ILE A 48 -4.80 7.29 2.44
N GLU A 49 -5.04 7.82 3.65
CA GLU A 49 -6.39 7.97 4.21
C GLU A 49 -6.58 9.38 4.73
N ALA A 50 -7.71 10.01 4.36
CA ALA A 50 -8.09 11.31 4.86
C ALA A 50 -8.93 11.17 6.14
N GLN A 51 -8.63 11.96 7.17
CA GLN A 51 -9.42 12.02 8.39
C GLN A 51 -9.95 13.43 8.62
N GLY A 52 -11.26 13.59 8.37
CA GLY A 52 -11.92 14.88 8.43
C GLY A 52 -11.21 15.91 7.53
N ASP A 53 -11.32 17.19 7.90
CA ASP A 53 -10.73 18.31 7.16
C ASP A 53 -9.32 18.68 7.65
N SER A 54 -8.60 17.77 8.29
CA SER A 54 -7.37 18.20 8.98
C SER A 54 -6.17 17.28 8.81
N ILE A 55 -6.32 15.98 8.58
CA ILE A 55 -5.21 15.04 8.61
C ILE A 55 -5.24 14.12 7.38
N LEU A 56 -4.07 13.94 6.77
CA LEU A 56 -3.79 12.80 5.90
C LEU A 56 -2.88 11.81 6.61
N TRP A 57 -3.24 10.55 6.55
CA TRP A 57 -2.50 9.41 7.06
C TRP A 57 -1.86 8.65 5.93
N PHE A 58 -0.65 8.15 6.17
CA PHE A 58 0.14 7.43 5.18
C PHE A 58 0.60 6.10 5.78
N ALA A 59 0.02 5.00 5.27
CA ALA A 59 0.53 3.66 5.51
C ALA A 59 1.78 3.45 4.67
N THR A 60 2.89 3.13 5.32
CA THR A 60 4.12 2.86 4.60
C THR A 60 4.71 1.52 5.04
N GLY A 61 5.60 0.96 4.21
CA GLY A 61 6.35 -0.23 4.58
C GLY A 61 7.26 -0.07 5.80
N GLY A 62 7.57 1.17 6.19
CA GLY A 62 8.35 1.50 7.39
C GLY A 62 7.51 1.85 8.62
N GLY A 63 6.20 1.97 8.49
CA GLY A 63 5.28 2.35 9.56
C GLY A 63 4.26 3.40 9.17
N LEU A 64 3.70 4.08 10.17
CA LEU A 64 2.65 5.08 10.02
C LEU A 64 3.23 6.50 10.01
N SER A 65 2.74 7.33 9.10
CA SER A 65 3.00 8.76 9.06
C SER A 65 1.72 9.56 8.94
N ARG A 66 1.75 10.82 9.30
CA ARG A 66 0.67 11.78 9.04
C ARG A 66 1.19 13.15 8.64
N SER A 67 0.34 13.91 7.94
CA SER A 67 0.51 15.34 7.68
C SER A 67 -0.79 16.08 7.92
N SER A 68 -0.71 17.25 8.57
CA SER A 68 -1.85 18.15 8.81
C SER A 68 -1.67 19.52 8.15
N ASP A 69 -0.63 19.69 7.34
CA ASP A 69 -0.21 20.95 6.73
C ASP A 69 0.06 20.80 5.23
N PHE A 70 -0.72 19.95 4.55
CA PHE A 70 -0.60 19.70 3.11
C PHE A 70 0.79 19.18 2.70
N GLY A 71 1.46 18.42 3.57
CA GLY A 71 2.77 17.85 3.30
C GLY A 71 3.94 18.81 3.48
N GLN A 72 3.75 19.97 4.14
CA GLN A 72 4.88 20.81 4.51
C GLN A 72 5.72 20.12 5.60
N SER A 73 5.06 19.34 6.46
CA SER A 73 5.73 18.47 7.42
C SER A 73 5.04 17.11 7.52
N PHE A 74 5.82 16.11 7.93
CA PHE A 74 5.34 14.78 8.26
C PHE A 74 5.76 14.41 9.67
N VAL A 75 4.85 13.75 10.36
CA VAL A 75 5.08 13.17 11.69
C VAL A 75 4.87 11.66 11.58
N SER A 76 5.88 10.90 11.96
CA SER A 76 5.85 9.44 11.97
C SER A 76 5.91 8.89 13.38
N TYR A 77 5.38 7.69 13.56
CA TYR A 77 5.23 7.06 14.86
C TYR A 77 6.25 5.93 15.03
N TYR A 78 6.88 5.87 16.20
CA TYR A 78 7.71 4.73 16.57
C TYR A 78 6.84 3.52 16.94
N PRO A 79 7.18 2.31 16.48
CA PRO A 79 6.54 1.09 16.97
C PRO A 79 6.96 0.87 18.43
N ILE A 80 6.06 1.19 19.35
CA ILE A 80 6.25 1.02 20.79
C ILE A 80 5.33 -0.11 21.25
N PRO A 81 5.81 -1.03 22.10
CA PRO A 81 4.95 -2.04 22.71
C PRO A 81 3.68 -1.40 23.30
N ASP A 82 2.53 -2.05 23.10
CA ASP A 82 1.21 -1.62 23.58
C ASP A 82 0.66 -0.32 22.93
N SER A 83 1.26 0.15 21.84
CA SER A 83 0.83 1.36 21.11
C SER A 83 0.61 1.05 19.63
N ILE A 84 1.65 1.10 18.80
CA ILE A 84 1.56 0.87 17.35
C ILE A 84 2.28 -0.44 16.98
N PRO A 85 1.69 -1.26 16.07
CA PRO A 85 2.33 -2.48 15.61
C PRO A 85 3.70 -2.20 14.98
N LYS A 86 4.61 -3.16 15.11
CA LYS A 86 5.90 -3.15 14.42
C LYS A 86 5.75 -3.51 12.94
N GLY A 87 6.67 -3.03 12.11
CA GLY A 87 6.71 -3.33 10.67
C GLY A 87 5.99 -2.28 9.85
N GLY A 88 5.53 -2.67 8.67
CA GLY A 88 4.71 -1.84 7.78
C GLY A 88 3.26 -1.78 8.24
N ILE A 89 2.52 -0.84 7.67
CA ILE A 89 1.06 -0.72 7.84
C ILE A 89 0.39 -1.30 6.59
N SER A 90 -0.49 -2.28 6.78
CA SER A 90 -1.21 -2.94 5.68
C SER A 90 -2.54 -2.28 5.38
N SER A 91 -3.20 -1.64 6.35
CA SER A 91 -4.46 -0.94 6.16
C SER A 91 -4.66 0.17 7.18
N ILE A 92 -5.40 1.20 6.76
CA ILE A 92 -5.87 2.33 7.58
C ILE A 92 -7.36 2.53 7.31
N ALA A 93 -8.13 2.84 8.35
CA ALA A 93 -9.48 3.35 8.22
C ALA A 93 -9.74 4.46 9.25
N ALA A 94 -10.40 5.53 8.83
CA ALA A 94 -10.72 6.67 9.68
C ALA A 94 -12.21 6.97 9.66
N LEU A 95 -12.75 7.32 10.82
CA LEU A 95 -14.13 7.79 10.99
C LEU A 95 -14.17 8.81 12.14
N ASP A 96 -14.55 10.03 11.86
CA ASP A 96 -14.53 11.14 12.82
C ASP A 96 -13.15 11.28 13.51
N SER A 97 -13.10 11.19 14.85
CA SER A 97 -11.84 11.21 15.61
C SER A 97 -11.14 9.86 15.73
N ILE A 98 -11.80 8.80 15.26
CA ILE A 98 -11.32 7.42 15.38
C ILE A 98 -10.46 7.09 14.16
N ILE A 99 -9.32 6.45 14.40
CA ILE A 99 -8.50 5.83 13.35
C ILE A 99 -8.08 4.43 13.79
N TRP A 100 -8.11 3.50 12.86
CA TRP A 100 -7.60 2.15 13.00
C TRP A 100 -6.50 1.88 11.99
N ILE A 101 -5.52 1.11 12.40
CA ILE A 101 -4.44 0.61 11.53
C ILE A 101 -4.21 -0.88 11.76
N ALA A 102 -3.76 -1.57 10.72
CA ALA A 102 -3.27 -2.93 10.80
C ALA A 102 -1.78 -2.98 10.46
N GLY A 103 -1.02 -3.75 11.22
CA GLY A 103 0.41 -3.93 11.01
C GLY A 103 0.72 -5.23 10.29
N VAL A 104 1.84 -5.23 9.54
CA VAL A 104 2.34 -6.39 8.80
C VAL A 104 3.86 -6.44 8.86
N PHE A 105 4.42 -7.65 8.90
CA PHE A 105 5.86 -7.91 8.76
C PHE A 105 6.09 -9.26 8.09
N ASP A 106 7.29 -9.44 7.56
CA ASP A 106 7.69 -10.71 6.97
C ASP A 106 8.30 -11.64 8.02
N SER A 107 7.77 -12.86 8.12
CA SER A 107 8.33 -13.93 8.94
C SER A 107 9.10 -14.91 8.07
N THR A 108 10.34 -15.22 8.45
CA THR A 108 11.11 -16.28 7.82
C THR A 108 10.60 -17.65 8.27
N THR A 109 10.16 -18.46 7.34
CA THR A 109 9.69 -19.83 7.57
C THR A 109 10.57 -20.84 6.80
N LYS A 110 10.31 -22.13 7.00
CA LYS A 110 11.01 -23.18 6.25
C LYS A 110 10.74 -23.14 4.74
N ILE A 111 9.65 -22.53 4.31
CA ILE A 111 9.24 -22.41 2.90
C ILE A 111 9.50 -21.01 2.32
N GLY A 112 10.21 -20.14 3.05
CA GLY A 112 10.53 -18.78 2.63
C GLY A 112 9.97 -17.69 3.54
N SER A 113 10.01 -16.45 3.07
CA SER A 113 9.40 -15.31 3.74
C SER A 113 7.89 -15.31 3.52
N ILE A 114 7.12 -15.19 4.61
CA ILE A 114 5.66 -15.17 4.59
C ILE A 114 5.17 -13.95 5.37
N GLN A 115 4.20 -13.25 4.79
CA GLN A 115 3.57 -12.12 5.46
C GLN A 115 2.79 -12.58 6.70
N THR A 116 2.95 -11.80 7.76
CA THR A 116 2.46 -12.13 9.10
C THR A 116 1.78 -10.90 9.69
N GLY A 117 0.59 -11.06 10.23
CA GLY A 117 -0.12 -10.00 10.94
C GLY A 117 0.66 -9.56 12.19
N ALA A 118 0.87 -8.25 12.32
CA ALA A 118 1.57 -7.66 13.47
C ALA A 118 0.60 -7.17 14.56
N GLY A 119 -0.70 -7.41 14.38
CA GLY A 119 -1.77 -6.86 15.19
C GLY A 119 -2.33 -5.57 14.60
N LEU A 120 -3.24 -4.95 15.35
CA LEU A 120 -3.90 -3.71 14.99
C LEU A 120 -3.60 -2.65 16.06
N ALA A 121 -3.94 -1.41 15.78
CA ALA A 121 -4.05 -0.37 16.80
C ALA A 121 -5.13 0.63 16.43
N PHE A 122 -5.67 1.30 17.43
CA PHE A 122 -6.60 2.38 17.21
C PHE A 122 -6.27 3.60 18.07
N SER A 123 -6.74 4.75 17.60
CA SER A 123 -6.80 6.00 18.35
C SER A 123 -8.22 6.54 18.31
N LYS A 124 -8.66 7.21 19.39
CA LYS A 124 -9.97 7.89 19.48
C LYS A 124 -9.83 9.42 19.45
N ASP A 125 -8.63 9.93 19.30
CA ASP A 125 -8.27 11.33 19.46
C ASP A 125 -7.32 11.84 18.37
N PHE A 126 -7.61 11.46 17.10
CA PHE A 126 -6.82 11.88 15.94
C PHE A 126 -5.35 11.47 16.01
N GLY A 127 -5.06 10.27 16.53
CA GLY A 127 -3.71 9.73 16.62
C GLY A 127 -2.84 10.31 17.72
N ARG A 128 -3.40 10.99 18.72
CA ARG A 128 -2.64 11.50 19.87
C ARG A 128 -2.28 10.37 20.83
N ASN A 129 -3.23 9.50 21.11
CA ASN A 129 -3.04 8.31 21.93
C ASN A 129 -3.45 7.06 21.17
N TRP A 130 -2.67 5.99 21.33
CA TRP A 130 -2.89 4.73 20.63
C TRP A 130 -3.07 3.59 21.60
N THR A 131 -3.92 2.64 21.25
CA THR A 131 -4.13 1.38 21.95
C THR A 131 -3.85 0.24 20.96
N TYR A 132 -2.93 -0.63 21.33
CA TYR A 132 -2.61 -1.83 20.56
C TYR A 132 -3.65 -2.91 20.77
N VAL A 133 -4.03 -3.58 19.69
CA VAL A 133 -4.92 -4.75 19.68
C VAL A 133 -4.17 -5.92 19.05
N LYS A 134 -4.10 -7.03 19.76
CA LYS A 134 -3.45 -8.24 19.24
C LYS A 134 -4.12 -8.70 17.95
N GLN A 135 -3.33 -9.32 17.04
CA GLN A 135 -3.89 -9.96 15.86
C GLN A 135 -5.01 -10.93 16.30
N PRO A 136 -6.23 -10.83 15.74
CA PRO A 136 -7.32 -11.71 16.08
C PRO A 136 -7.00 -13.16 15.74
N LEU A 137 -6.82 -13.98 16.77
CA LEU A 137 -6.54 -15.41 16.66
C LEU A 137 -7.58 -16.20 17.45
N ASP A 138 -7.81 -17.43 17.03
CA ASP A 138 -8.72 -18.35 17.71
C ASP A 138 -7.96 -19.21 18.73
N SER A 139 -8.65 -19.67 19.76
CA SER A 139 -8.16 -20.80 20.54
C SER A 139 -8.20 -22.08 19.68
N ALA A 140 -7.20 -22.95 19.83
CA ALA A 140 -7.16 -24.22 19.09
C ALA A 140 -8.38 -25.14 19.37
N SER A 141 -9.05 -24.93 20.49
CA SER A 141 -10.27 -25.64 20.85
C SER A 141 -11.56 -24.96 20.38
N ALA A 142 -11.50 -23.72 19.91
CA ALA A 142 -12.66 -23.00 19.39
C ALA A 142 -12.96 -23.46 17.97
N THR A 143 -14.10 -24.10 17.77
CA THR A 143 -14.49 -24.67 16.47
C THR A 143 -15.88 -24.24 16.02
N TYR A 144 -16.58 -23.44 16.84
CA TYR A 144 -17.92 -22.94 16.56
C TYR A 144 -18.03 -21.45 16.90
N GLU A 145 -18.69 -20.71 16.01
CA GLU A 145 -19.12 -19.33 16.18
C GLU A 145 -20.62 -19.27 16.36
N LYS A 146 -21.11 -18.40 17.24
CA LYS A 146 -22.55 -18.11 17.36
C LYS A 146 -22.97 -17.13 16.27
N TRP A 147 -23.88 -17.57 15.41
CA TRP A 147 -24.43 -16.74 14.35
C TRP A 147 -25.89 -17.05 14.11
N ASP A 148 -26.74 -16.03 14.13
CA ASP A 148 -28.21 -16.14 13.93
C ASP A 148 -28.90 -17.24 14.72
N GLY A 149 -28.49 -17.40 15.99
CA GLY A 149 -29.01 -18.42 16.90
C GLY A 149 -28.35 -19.80 16.79
N ASP A 150 -27.64 -20.07 15.71
CA ASP A 150 -26.97 -21.35 15.45
C ASP A 150 -25.48 -21.37 15.87
N ASN A 151 -24.92 -22.57 15.92
CA ASN A 151 -23.47 -22.78 16.05
C ASN A 151 -22.89 -23.10 14.68
N VAL A 152 -22.22 -22.13 14.09
CA VAL A 152 -21.54 -22.27 12.79
C VAL A 152 -20.15 -22.83 13.02
N LYS A 153 -19.82 -23.91 12.35
CA LYS A 153 -18.50 -24.56 12.46
C LYS A 153 -17.43 -23.76 11.69
N PHE A 154 -16.24 -23.61 12.27
CA PHE A 154 -15.11 -22.99 11.57
C PHE A 154 -13.78 -23.73 11.82
N LEU A 155 -12.81 -23.50 10.93
CA LEU A 155 -11.42 -23.90 11.13
C LEU A 155 -10.71 -22.82 11.97
N PRO A 156 -10.15 -23.14 13.17
CA PRO A 156 -9.50 -22.13 14.00
C PRO A 156 -8.17 -21.63 13.37
N VAL A 157 -7.97 -20.34 13.40
CA VAL A 157 -6.74 -19.66 12.97
C VAL A 157 -5.92 -19.31 14.21
N VAL A 158 -4.92 -20.12 14.50
CA VAL A 158 -4.14 -20.07 15.76
C VAL A 158 -2.80 -19.37 15.63
N THR A 159 -2.44 -18.89 14.42
CA THR A 159 -1.16 -18.23 14.13
C THR A 159 -1.39 -16.96 13.34
N PRO A 160 -0.57 -15.91 13.55
CA PRO A 160 -0.62 -14.69 12.75
C PRO A 160 0.05 -14.86 11.37
N VAL A 161 0.79 -15.94 11.14
CA VAL A 161 1.42 -16.26 9.85
C VAL A 161 0.33 -16.50 8.81
N SER A 162 0.44 -15.89 7.64
CA SER A 162 -0.60 -15.87 6.59
C SER A 162 -1.96 -15.34 7.08
N ASN A 163 -1.99 -14.57 8.17
CA ASN A 163 -3.20 -13.96 8.70
C ASN A 163 -3.06 -12.43 8.82
N THR A 164 -2.53 -11.82 7.77
CA THR A 164 -2.47 -10.36 7.64
C THR A 164 -3.87 -9.80 7.51
N THR A 165 -4.16 -8.73 8.24
CA THR A 165 -5.35 -7.90 8.01
C THR A 165 -5.06 -7.00 6.82
N TRP A 166 -5.77 -7.24 5.71
CA TRP A 166 -5.56 -6.53 4.45
C TRP A 166 -6.36 -5.25 4.36
N ASP A 167 -7.54 -5.23 5.00
CA ASP A 167 -8.42 -4.09 4.94
C ASP A 167 -9.22 -3.92 6.23
N ILE A 168 -9.59 -2.66 6.52
CA ILE A 168 -10.37 -2.24 7.67
C ILE A 168 -11.47 -1.31 7.19
N SER A 169 -12.68 -1.48 7.69
CA SER A 169 -13.78 -0.54 7.46
C SER A 169 -14.50 -0.22 8.76
N LEU A 170 -14.91 1.04 8.91
CA LEU A 170 -15.54 1.54 10.12
C LEU A 170 -16.98 1.95 9.87
N THR A 171 -17.84 1.58 10.81
CA THR A 171 -19.16 2.18 10.99
C THR A 171 -19.25 2.78 12.40
N PRO A 172 -20.26 3.58 12.73
CA PRO A 172 -20.42 4.08 14.10
C PRO A 172 -20.52 2.97 15.15
N LYS A 173 -20.90 1.74 14.76
CA LYS A 173 -21.11 0.61 15.67
C LYS A 173 -19.99 -0.42 15.64
N TYR A 174 -19.41 -0.67 14.47
CA TYR A 174 -18.47 -1.77 14.24
C TYR A 174 -17.20 -1.33 13.58
N VAL A 175 -16.10 -2.01 13.94
CA VAL A 175 -14.92 -2.13 13.09
C VAL A 175 -14.95 -3.49 12.41
N TYR A 176 -14.82 -3.51 11.08
CA TYR A 176 -14.72 -4.71 10.25
C TYR A 176 -13.28 -4.88 9.79
N ILE A 177 -12.82 -6.12 9.73
CA ILE A 177 -11.51 -6.45 9.16
C ILE A 177 -11.65 -7.59 8.17
N ALA A 178 -10.87 -7.50 7.09
CA ALA A 178 -10.69 -8.58 6.12
C ALA A 178 -9.28 -9.16 6.26
N SER A 179 -9.16 -10.48 6.43
CA SER A 179 -7.89 -11.17 6.61
C SER A 179 -7.84 -12.44 5.76
N TRP A 180 -6.64 -12.80 5.27
CA TRP A 180 -6.47 -13.98 4.43
C TRP A 180 -6.99 -15.26 5.10
N ALA A 181 -6.41 -15.66 6.22
CA ALA A 181 -6.81 -16.87 6.92
C ALA A 181 -7.95 -16.62 7.92
N GLY A 182 -8.05 -15.41 8.48
CA GLY A 182 -9.05 -15.02 9.46
C GLY A 182 -10.45 -14.81 8.87
N GLY A 183 -10.55 -14.64 7.55
CA GLY A 183 -11.78 -14.25 6.87
C GLY A 183 -12.24 -12.86 7.32
N ILE A 184 -13.54 -12.66 7.37
CA ILE A 184 -14.15 -11.41 7.80
C ILE A 184 -14.51 -11.50 9.28
N ARG A 185 -14.09 -10.50 10.04
CA ARG A 185 -14.45 -10.35 11.46
C ARG A 185 -14.91 -8.94 11.73
N ARG A 186 -15.73 -8.79 12.78
CA ARG A 186 -16.11 -7.48 13.30
C ARG A 186 -15.97 -7.41 14.80
N SER A 187 -15.84 -6.20 15.32
CA SER A 187 -15.85 -5.91 16.75
C SER A 187 -16.72 -4.68 17.02
N SER A 188 -17.49 -4.71 18.11
CA SER A 188 -18.25 -3.56 18.63
C SER A 188 -17.67 -2.98 19.93
N ASP A 189 -16.56 -3.54 20.42
CA ASP A 189 -15.91 -3.20 21.69
C ASP A 189 -14.45 -2.78 21.52
N PHE A 190 -14.12 -2.16 20.37
CA PHE A 190 -12.79 -1.69 20.04
C PHE A 190 -11.71 -2.80 20.03
N GLY A 191 -12.09 -3.99 19.55
CA GLY A 191 -11.15 -5.10 19.37
C GLY A 191 -10.89 -5.90 20.65
N ALA A 192 -11.64 -5.66 21.73
CA ALA A 192 -11.57 -6.50 22.93
C ALA A 192 -12.10 -7.91 22.65
N SER A 193 -13.12 -8.00 21.80
CA SER A 193 -13.61 -9.26 21.23
C SER A 193 -13.87 -9.13 19.72
N TRP A 194 -13.81 -10.27 19.01
CA TRP A 194 -14.02 -10.34 17.58
C TRP A 194 -15.01 -11.45 17.25
N GLN A 195 -16.04 -11.10 16.49
CA GLN A 195 -17.01 -12.02 15.93
C GLN A 195 -16.63 -12.33 14.48
N ARG A 196 -16.56 -13.62 14.14
CA ARG A 196 -16.39 -14.07 12.76
C ARG A 196 -17.72 -13.94 12.01
N ILE A 197 -17.68 -13.46 10.78
CA ILE A 197 -18.84 -13.30 9.92
C ILE A 197 -18.83 -14.41 8.87
N PRO A 198 -19.83 -15.29 8.83
CA PRO A 198 -19.97 -16.26 7.76
C PRO A 198 -20.32 -15.56 6.44
N LEU A 199 -19.72 -16.02 5.36
CA LEU A 199 -20.05 -15.69 3.97
C LEU A 199 -20.62 -16.94 3.30
N PRO A 200 -21.33 -16.84 2.16
CA PRO A 200 -21.71 -18.00 1.35
C PRO A 200 -20.52 -18.92 1.06
N SER A 201 -20.75 -20.21 0.92
CA SER A 201 -19.70 -21.13 0.46
C SER A 201 -19.32 -20.84 -1.00
N ASP A 202 -18.30 -21.52 -1.52
CA ASP A 202 -17.93 -21.35 -2.94
C ASP A 202 -19.07 -21.74 -3.89
N ASP A 203 -19.89 -22.72 -3.47
CA ASP A 203 -20.99 -23.26 -4.28
C ASP A 203 -22.33 -22.49 -4.11
N ASP A 204 -22.41 -21.59 -3.12
CA ASP A 204 -23.64 -20.86 -2.80
C ASP A 204 -23.54 -19.39 -3.25
N ASP A 205 -24.56 -18.88 -3.92
CA ASP A 205 -24.66 -17.47 -4.33
C ASP A 205 -25.33 -16.58 -3.26
N VAL A 206 -26.05 -17.17 -2.32
CA VAL A 206 -26.87 -16.48 -1.32
C VAL A 206 -26.70 -17.16 0.03
N LEU A 207 -26.77 -16.39 1.09
CA LEU A 207 -26.92 -16.87 2.47
C LEU A 207 -28.00 -16.01 3.15
N GLU A 208 -29.14 -16.61 3.43
CA GLU A 208 -30.30 -15.91 4.01
C GLU A 208 -30.27 -15.95 5.54
N CYS A 209 -30.94 -14.98 6.19
CA CYS A 209 -31.19 -15.00 7.62
C CYS A 209 -32.18 -16.13 7.99
N GLY A 210 -31.92 -16.81 9.09
CA GLY A 210 -32.69 -17.99 9.51
C GLY A 210 -32.33 -19.28 8.78
N GLU A 211 -31.43 -19.21 7.78
CA GLU A 211 -30.93 -20.38 7.09
C GLU A 211 -29.87 -21.12 7.93
N LYS A 212 -30.01 -22.45 8.02
CA LYS A 212 -29.03 -23.26 8.72
C LYS A 212 -27.77 -23.42 7.90
N ILE A 213 -26.65 -22.88 8.42
CA ILE A 213 -25.34 -23.01 7.79
C ILE A 213 -24.82 -24.44 8.00
N THR A 214 -24.68 -25.19 6.89
CA THR A 214 -24.25 -26.59 6.88
C THR A 214 -22.78 -26.79 6.55
N PHE A 215 -22.13 -25.78 5.98
CA PHE A 215 -20.70 -25.80 5.66
C PHE A 215 -19.84 -25.35 6.86
N GLN A 216 -18.54 -25.59 6.76
CA GLN A 216 -17.55 -25.07 7.69
C GLN A 216 -16.91 -23.80 7.10
N ILE A 217 -16.83 -22.72 7.89
CA ILE A 217 -16.00 -21.56 7.53
C ILE A 217 -14.56 -22.02 7.56
N ASN A 218 -13.94 -22.11 6.39
CA ASN A 218 -12.62 -22.70 6.21
C ASN A 218 -11.92 -22.04 5.02
N PRO A 219 -10.83 -21.28 5.22
CA PRO A 219 -10.10 -20.57 4.16
C PRO A 219 -9.09 -21.46 3.40
N ASN A 220 -9.09 -22.76 3.63
CA ASN A 220 -8.28 -23.67 2.81
C ASN A 220 -8.82 -23.75 1.38
N ASP A 221 -7.97 -24.24 0.47
CA ASP A 221 -8.37 -24.46 -0.91
C ASP A 221 -9.39 -25.61 -1.02
N PRO A 222 -10.33 -25.54 -1.98
CA PRO A 222 -11.24 -26.62 -2.29
C PRO A 222 -10.49 -27.95 -2.60
N PRO A 223 -11.05 -29.11 -2.34
CA PRO A 223 -12.38 -29.35 -1.78
C PRO A 223 -12.43 -29.35 -0.24
N LYS A 224 -11.38 -28.91 0.45
CA LYS A 224 -11.31 -28.92 1.93
C LYS A 224 -11.91 -27.66 2.55
N GLY A 225 -11.92 -26.57 1.84
CA GLY A 225 -12.40 -25.27 2.27
C GLY A 225 -13.03 -24.49 1.14
N ASN A 226 -13.15 -23.18 1.33
CA ASN A 226 -13.78 -22.25 0.42
C ASN A 226 -12.88 -21.02 0.19
N HIS A 227 -12.69 -20.65 -1.04
CA HIS A 227 -11.96 -19.42 -1.42
C HIS A 227 -12.74 -18.17 -0.99
N ASN A 228 -14.08 -18.23 -0.95
CA ASN A 228 -14.91 -17.14 -0.45
C ASN A 228 -14.69 -16.82 1.04
N HIS A 229 -14.02 -17.70 1.79
CA HIS A 229 -13.66 -17.44 3.19
C HIS A 229 -12.28 -16.77 3.36
N LYS A 230 -11.59 -16.40 2.28
CA LYS A 230 -10.33 -15.63 2.28
C LYS A 230 -10.65 -14.17 1.99
N GLY A 231 -10.56 -13.30 3.00
CA GLY A 231 -10.91 -11.88 2.87
C GLY A 231 -9.73 -11.02 2.43
N PHE A 232 -9.98 -10.06 1.52
CA PHE A 232 -9.00 -9.08 1.06
C PHE A 232 -9.45 -7.64 1.24
N SER A 233 -10.72 -7.35 0.97
CA SER A 233 -11.26 -6.01 1.10
C SER A 233 -12.61 -6.03 1.79
N VAL A 234 -12.93 -4.94 2.52
CA VAL A 234 -14.20 -4.74 3.20
C VAL A 234 -14.61 -3.28 3.16
N LEU A 235 -15.85 -3.01 2.78
CA LEU A 235 -16.43 -1.66 2.73
C LEU A 235 -17.79 -1.69 3.42
N ALA A 236 -17.90 -1.04 4.58
CA ALA A 236 -19.11 -1.03 5.39
C ALA A 236 -19.65 0.38 5.59
N TYR A 237 -20.95 0.57 5.40
CA TYR A 237 -21.67 1.82 5.67
C TYR A 237 -23.14 1.54 5.94
N GLY A 238 -23.72 2.23 6.93
CA GLY A 238 -25.08 1.95 7.38
C GLY A 238 -25.24 0.47 7.73
N ASP A 239 -26.21 -0.19 7.13
CA ASP A 239 -26.46 -1.64 7.28
C ASP A 239 -25.83 -2.47 6.16
N THR A 240 -25.09 -1.85 5.26
CA THR A 240 -24.50 -2.49 4.09
C THR A 240 -23.03 -2.83 4.33
N VAL A 241 -22.62 -4.03 3.94
CA VAL A 241 -21.23 -4.50 3.99
C VAL A 241 -20.88 -5.18 2.66
N TRP A 242 -19.92 -4.62 1.97
CA TRP A 242 -19.31 -5.26 0.79
C TRP A 242 -18.02 -5.95 1.18
N VAL A 243 -17.81 -7.15 0.69
CA VAL A 243 -16.62 -7.96 0.98
C VAL A 243 -16.04 -8.50 -0.31
N GLY A 244 -14.77 -8.21 -0.56
CA GLY A 244 -13.98 -8.83 -1.64
C GLY A 244 -13.16 -10.00 -1.11
N THR A 245 -13.23 -11.12 -1.81
CA THR A 245 -12.61 -12.40 -1.40
C THR A 245 -11.77 -12.99 -2.52
N ALA A 246 -11.24 -14.20 -2.32
CA ALA A 246 -10.62 -14.99 -3.38
C ALA A 246 -11.66 -15.69 -4.28
N ASN A 247 -12.96 -15.52 -4.02
CA ASN A 247 -14.05 -16.08 -4.85
C ASN A 247 -15.20 -15.08 -5.03
N GLY A 248 -14.86 -13.86 -5.40
CA GLY A 248 -15.83 -12.86 -5.83
C GLY A 248 -16.14 -11.78 -4.81
N ILE A 249 -17.20 -11.04 -5.10
CA ILE A 249 -17.72 -9.92 -4.32
C ILE A 249 -18.95 -10.39 -3.56
N ASN A 250 -19.04 -10.09 -2.27
CA ASN A 250 -20.18 -10.39 -1.43
C ASN A 250 -20.83 -9.09 -0.97
N LEU A 251 -22.13 -8.90 -1.28
CA LEU A 251 -22.96 -7.83 -0.76
C LEU A 251 -23.77 -8.34 0.42
N GLY A 252 -23.56 -7.77 1.58
CA GLY A 252 -24.29 -8.09 2.81
C GLY A 252 -25.20 -6.95 3.24
N ILE A 253 -26.41 -7.28 3.65
CA ILE A 253 -27.35 -6.37 4.30
C ILE A 253 -27.60 -6.88 5.71
N ALA A 254 -27.22 -6.10 6.72
CA ALA A 254 -27.43 -6.45 8.11
C ALA A 254 -28.92 -6.31 8.47
N GLU A 255 -29.59 -7.41 8.71
CA GLU A 255 -30.99 -7.44 9.16
C GLU A 255 -31.10 -7.35 10.69
N SER A 256 -30.04 -7.77 11.37
CA SER A 256 -29.88 -7.66 12.82
C SER A 256 -28.39 -7.69 13.22
N ASP A 257 -28.13 -7.56 14.52
CA ASP A 257 -26.76 -7.71 15.06
C ASP A 257 -26.23 -9.16 14.96
N SER A 258 -27.08 -10.12 14.71
CA SER A 258 -26.72 -11.54 14.62
C SER A 258 -26.84 -12.09 13.21
N CYS A 259 -27.38 -11.32 12.26
CA CYS A 259 -27.56 -11.78 10.90
C CYS A 259 -27.30 -10.71 9.84
N ILE A 260 -26.54 -11.10 8.84
CA ILE A 260 -26.32 -10.37 7.59
C ILE A 260 -26.78 -11.31 6.46
N ARG A 261 -27.72 -10.85 5.65
CA ARG A 261 -28.13 -11.54 4.43
C ARG A 261 -27.13 -11.22 3.33
N TRP A 262 -26.61 -12.26 2.67
CA TRP A 262 -25.54 -12.14 1.68
C TRP A 262 -26.00 -12.49 0.27
N ARG A 263 -25.42 -11.81 -0.70
CA ARG A 263 -25.43 -12.16 -2.11
C ARG A 263 -24.01 -12.12 -2.67
N LYS A 264 -23.57 -13.20 -3.31
CA LYS A 264 -22.26 -13.34 -3.92
C LYS A 264 -22.34 -13.08 -5.43
N TYR A 265 -21.36 -12.38 -5.94
CA TYR A 265 -21.12 -12.13 -7.36
C TYR A 265 -19.74 -12.66 -7.72
N ASP A 266 -19.69 -13.61 -8.63
CA ASP A 266 -18.47 -14.18 -9.19
C ASP A 266 -18.50 -14.16 -10.73
N ALA A 267 -17.41 -14.55 -11.39
CA ALA A 267 -17.31 -14.53 -12.83
C ALA A 267 -18.20 -15.57 -13.54
N GLN A 268 -18.85 -16.48 -12.80
CA GLN A 268 -19.79 -17.47 -13.31
C GLN A 268 -21.22 -16.92 -13.31
N ASN A 269 -21.60 -16.14 -12.29
CA ASN A 269 -22.95 -15.63 -12.12
C ASN A 269 -23.13 -14.14 -12.45
N SER A 270 -22.04 -13.43 -12.72
CA SER A 270 -22.03 -11.99 -13.02
C SER A 270 -20.95 -11.62 -14.04
N ALA A 271 -20.95 -10.36 -14.49
CA ALA A 271 -19.97 -9.87 -15.46
C ALA A 271 -18.75 -9.19 -14.78
N ILE A 272 -18.32 -9.64 -13.60
CA ILE A 272 -17.02 -9.25 -13.05
C ILE A 272 -15.89 -9.97 -13.80
N SER A 273 -14.72 -9.34 -13.93
CA SER A 273 -13.63 -9.89 -14.76
C SER A 273 -12.92 -11.08 -14.14
N GLY A 274 -12.95 -11.22 -12.82
CA GLY A 274 -12.27 -12.30 -12.11
C GLY A 274 -12.68 -12.35 -10.64
N ASN A 275 -12.44 -13.51 -10.04
CA ASN A 275 -12.93 -13.85 -8.70
C ASN A 275 -12.04 -13.38 -7.56
N PHE A 276 -10.80 -12.97 -7.85
CA PHE A 276 -9.89 -12.49 -6.83
C PHE A 276 -10.04 -10.96 -6.67
N VAL A 277 -10.70 -10.52 -5.60
CA VAL A 277 -11.12 -9.11 -5.40
C VAL A 277 -10.25 -8.46 -4.35
N VAL A 278 -9.32 -7.61 -4.79
CA VAL A 278 -8.26 -7.07 -3.92
C VAL A 278 -8.55 -5.70 -3.32
N ALA A 279 -9.41 -4.92 -3.96
CA ALA A 279 -9.84 -3.61 -3.47
C ALA A 279 -11.25 -3.30 -3.95
N MET A 280 -11.98 -2.55 -3.14
CA MET A 280 -13.31 -2.05 -3.47
C MET A 280 -13.47 -0.62 -2.98
N ALA A 281 -14.24 0.17 -3.72
CA ALA A 281 -14.55 1.54 -3.33
C ALA A 281 -15.95 1.95 -3.78
N ARG A 282 -16.52 2.90 -3.07
CA ARG A 282 -17.84 3.48 -3.34
C ARG A 282 -17.70 4.93 -3.77
N GLN A 283 -18.14 5.24 -4.97
CA GLN A 283 -18.29 6.60 -5.46
C GLN A 283 -19.72 7.06 -5.27
N VAL A 284 -19.93 8.25 -4.70
CA VAL A 284 -21.24 8.90 -4.59
C VAL A 284 -21.15 10.26 -5.28
N TRP A 285 -21.88 10.43 -6.36
CA TRP A 285 -21.91 11.67 -7.12
C TRP A 285 -23.32 11.95 -7.66
N ASN A 286 -23.83 13.16 -7.44
CA ASN A 286 -25.18 13.58 -7.85
C ASN A 286 -26.30 12.60 -7.45
N GLY A 287 -26.21 12.02 -6.25
CA GLY A 287 -27.18 11.05 -5.75
C GLY A 287 -27.13 9.68 -6.40
N LYS A 288 -26.16 9.42 -7.27
CA LYS A 288 -25.85 8.09 -7.83
C LYS A 288 -24.71 7.46 -7.08
N GLU A 289 -24.82 6.15 -6.88
CA GLU A 289 -23.76 5.32 -6.32
C GLU A 289 -23.16 4.45 -7.42
N THR A 290 -21.84 4.35 -7.43
CA THR A 290 -21.12 3.38 -8.26
C THR A 290 -20.12 2.65 -7.38
N PHE A 291 -20.18 1.31 -7.43
CA PHE A 291 -19.21 0.44 -6.80
C PHE A 291 -18.13 0.06 -7.79
N TRP A 292 -16.91 0.16 -7.34
CA TRP A 292 -15.71 -0.15 -8.09
C TRP A 292 -14.96 -1.27 -7.39
N ALA A 293 -14.48 -2.25 -8.14
CA ALA A 293 -13.72 -3.37 -7.64
C ALA A 293 -12.51 -3.67 -8.53
N ALA A 294 -11.34 -3.80 -7.94
CA ALA A 294 -10.16 -4.31 -8.60
C ALA A 294 -10.21 -5.85 -8.57
N THR A 295 -10.45 -6.45 -9.72
CA THR A 295 -10.71 -7.88 -9.89
C THR A 295 -9.57 -8.53 -10.68
N LEU A 296 -9.07 -9.65 -10.19
CA LEU A 296 -7.98 -10.40 -10.79
C LEU A 296 -8.43 -11.82 -11.12
N SER A 297 -7.72 -12.46 -12.05
CA SER A 297 -7.89 -13.88 -12.33
C SER A 297 -7.58 -14.73 -11.11
N ALA A 298 -8.47 -15.63 -10.72
CA ALA A 298 -8.25 -16.63 -9.69
C ALA A 298 -7.85 -17.98 -10.30
N GLU A 299 -8.82 -18.78 -10.74
CA GLU A 299 -8.59 -20.16 -11.20
C GLU A 299 -9.01 -20.43 -12.63
N SER A 300 -10.03 -19.74 -13.15
CA SER A 300 -10.56 -19.99 -14.48
C SER A 300 -9.73 -19.29 -15.55
N SER A 301 -9.53 -19.97 -16.68
CA SER A 301 -8.87 -19.39 -17.86
C SER A 301 -9.69 -18.30 -18.56
N SER A 302 -10.97 -18.17 -18.23
CA SER A 302 -11.85 -17.10 -18.70
C SER A 302 -11.74 -15.82 -17.88
N GLU A 303 -11.16 -15.90 -16.69
CA GLU A 303 -10.93 -14.76 -15.80
C GLU A 303 -9.73 -13.94 -16.25
N TYR A 304 -9.80 -12.63 -16.04
CA TYR A 304 -8.72 -11.70 -16.34
C TYR A 304 -8.69 -10.55 -15.34
N GLN A 305 -7.58 -9.85 -15.27
CA GLN A 305 -7.47 -8.65 -14.45
C GLN A 305 -8.12 -7.46 -15.13
N ALA A 306 -8.94 -6.72 -14.40
CA ALA A 306 -9.60 -5.49 -14.83
C ALA A 306 -10.22 -4.75 -13.63
N ILE A 307 -10.91 -3.67 -13.93
CA ILE A 307 -11.77 -2.98 -12.99
C ILE A 307 -13.22 -3.34 -13.30
N SER A 308 -13.90 -3.92 -12.33
CA SER A 308 -15.33 -4.23 -12.39
C SER A 308 -16.12 -3.12 -11.69
N LYS A 309 -17.27 -2.74 -12.26
CA LYS A 309 -18.12 -1.69 -11.69
C LYS A 309 -19.60 -2.02 -11.78
N SER A 310 -20.36 -1.52 -10.81
CA SER A 310 -21.82 -1.58 -10.76
C SER A 310 -22.37 -0.22 -10.33
N SER A 311 -23.42 0.27 -11.02
CA SER A 311 -24.11 1.52 -10.68
C SER A 311 -25.57 1.32 -10.27
N ASP A 312 -25.95 0.09 -9.95
CA ASP A 312 -27.31 -0.31 -9.59
C ASP A 312 -27.37 -1.22 -8.34
N GLY A 313 -26.38 -1.07 -7.47
CA GLY A 313 -26.31 -1.83 -6.21
C GLY A 313 -25.91 -3.29 -6.40
N GLY A 314 -25.15 -3.63 -7.46
CA GLY A 314 -24.70 -4.98 -7.76
C GLY A 314 -25.65 -5.79 -8.62
N LEU A 315 -26.78 -5.23 -9.08
CA LEU A 315 -27.70 -5.97 -9.95
C LEU A 315 -27.07 -6.28 -11.30
N THR A 316 -26.31 -5.34 -11.85
CA THR A 316 -25.52 -5.55 -13.07
C THR A 316 -24.08 -5.08 -12.88
N TRP A 317 -23.17 -5.74 -13.57
CA TRP A 317 -21.74 -5.43 -13.54
C TRP A 317 -21.22 -5.20 -14.97
N SER A 318 -20.23 -4.35 -15.08
CA SER A 318 -19.45 -4.14 -16.30
C SER A 318 -17.98 -4.01 -15.96
N THR A 319 -17.09 -4.16 -16.95
CA THR A 319 -15.65 -4.10 -16.78
C THR A 319 -15.04 -3.01 -17.63
N THR A 320 -13.97 -2.42 -17.12
CA THR A 320 -13.16 -1.42 -17.81
C THR A 320 -11.68 -1.64 -17.45
N LEU A 321 -10.73 -0.95 -18.10
CA LEU A 321 -9.30 -1.13 -17.92
C LEU A 321 -8.87 -2.61 -17.96
N SER A 322 -9.35 -3.33 -18.98
CA SER A 322 -9.01 -4.74 -19.19
C SER A 322 -7.51 -4.93 -19.38
N GLY A 323 -6.92 -5.86 -18.64
CA GLY A 323 -5.48 -6.11 -18.60
C GLY A 323 -4.73 -5.37 -17.48
N GLU A 324 -5.36 -4.37 -16.86
CA GLU A 324 -4.73 -3.60 -15.78
C GLU A 324 -4.96 -4.24 -14.41
N ARG A 325 -3.89 -4.30 -13.61
CA ARG A 325 -3.95 -4.72 -12.22
C ARG A 325 -4.23 -3.52 -11.33
N GLY A 326 -5.47 -3.41 -10.85
CA GLY A 326 -5.87 -2.37 -9.90
C GLY A 326 -5.38 -2.64 -8.48
N TYR A 327 -5.12 -1.57 -7.73
CA TYR A 327 -4.73 -1.62 -6.32
C TYR A 327 -5.67 -0.83 -5.42
N ASN A 328 -6.16 0.33 -5.88
CA ASN A 328 -7.02 1.21 -5.09
C ASN A 328 -7.70 2.26 -5.98
N PHE A 329 -8.59 3.05 -5.39
CA PHE A 329 -9.40 4.06 -6.07
C PHE A 329 -9.36 5.39 -5.30
N ALA A 330 -9.53 6.49 -6.04
CA ALA A 330 -9.86 7.80 -5.47
C ALA A 330 -10.90 8.50 -6.34
N PHE A 331 -11.64 9.42 -5.75
CA PHE A 331 -12.73 10.13 -6.44
C PHE A 331 -12.65 11.62 -6.19
N ASP A 332 -12.99 12.39 -7.23
CA ASP A 332 -13.24 13.82 -7.18
C ASP A 332 -14.53 14.09 -7.95
N ASP A 333 -15.65 14.09 -7.24
CA ASP A 333 -16.97 14.18 -7.82
C ASP A 333 -17.22 13.07 -8.87
N SER A 334 -17.34 13.44 -10.16
CA SER A 334 -17.48 12.48 -11.27
C SER A 334 -16.16 11.83 -11.67
N ILE A 335 -15.02 12.41 -11.31
CA ILE A 335 -13.72 11.91 -11.70
C ILE A 335 -13.37 10.68 -10.88
N VAL A 336 -12.89 9.67 -11.58
CA VAL A 336 -12.39 8.42 -10.99
C VAL A 336 -10.90 8.30 -11.26
N TYR A 337 -10.14 8.04 -10.23
CA TYR A 337 -8.74 7.67 -10.32
C TYR A 337 -8.59 6.19 -9.95
N VAL A 338 -7.90 5.43 -10.79
CA VAL A 338 -7.58 4.02 -10.53
C VAL A 338 -6.07 3.88 -10.40
N CYS A 339 -5.64 3.41 -9.24
CA CYS A 339 -4.23 3.10 -8.96
C CYS A 339 -3.90 1.72 -9.48
N THR A 340 -2.89 1.59 -10.34
CA THR A 340 -2.56 0.32 -11.01
C THR A 340 -1.06 0.02 -11.01
N GLU A 341 -0.72 -1.18 -11.49
CA GLU A 341 0.66 -1.60 -11.74
C GLU A 341 1.33 -0.77 -12.85
N SER A 342 0.55 -0.28 -13.81
CA SER A 342 1.04 0.53 -14.94
C SER A 342 1.10 2.02 -14.63
N GLY A 343 0.45 2.50 -13.57
CA GLY A 343 0.39 3.91 -13.19
C GLY A 343 -0.94 4.33 -12.59
N LEU A 344 -1.19 5.63 -12.63
CA LEU A 344 -2.47 6.22 -12.24
C LEU A 344 -3.31 6.49 -13.48
N PHE A 345 -4.49 5.87 -13.56
CA PHE A 345 -5.48 6.17 -14.59
C PHE A 345 -6.52 7.16 -14.07
N LYS A 346 -6.97 8.05 -14.93
CA LYS A 346 -8.05 9.01 -14.70
C LYS A 346 -9.16 8.84 -15.72
N SER A 347 -10.41 8.93 -15.26
CA SER A 347 -11.58 9.00 -16.12
C SER A 347 -12.61 9.98 -15.56
N ILE A 348 -13.38 10.63 -16.44
CA ILE A 348 -14.52 11.49 -16.07
C ILE A 348 -15.87 10.78 -16.24
N ASP A 349 -15.89 9.65 -16.94
CA ASP A 349 -17.09 8.89 -17.30
C ASP A 349 -17.02 7.41 -16.87
N GLY A 350 -15.84 6.97 -16.38
CA GLY A 350 -15.58 5.59 -15.99
C GLY A 350 -15.45 4.61 -17.17
N GLU A 351 -15.34 5.10 -18.41
CA GLU A 351 -15.17 4.30 -19.63
C GLU A 351 -13.92 4.68 -20.40
N ASN A 352 -13.66 5.98 -20.57
CA ASN A 352 -12.52 6.50 -21.27
C ASN A 352 -11.43 6.91 -20.27
N TRP A 353 -10.24 6.35 -20.41
CA TRP A 353 -9.17 6.47 -19.43
C TRP A 353 -7.93 7.14 -20.01
N ALA A 354 -7.33 8.03 -19.23
CA ALA A 354 -6.03 8.61 -19.48
C ALA A 354 -5.04 8.12 -18.42
N LEU A 355 -3.88 7.66 -18.85
CA LEU A 355 -2.77 7.29 -17.98
C LEU A 355 -1.92 8.54 -17.71
N TYR A 356 -1.61 8.81 -16.43
CA TYR A 356 -0.67 9.86 -16.06
C TYR A 356 0.76 9.44 -16.36
N ASP A 357 1.56 10.39 -16.79
CA ASP A 357 3.01 10.24 -16.81
C ASP A 357 3.55 10.04 -15.37
N PRO A 358 4.72 9.40 -15.21
CA PRO A 358 5.36 9.28 -13.89
C PRO A 358 5.58 10.66 -13.27
N ALA A 359 5.28 10.76 -11.95
CA ALA A 359 5.38 12.03 -11.25
C ALA A 359 6.82 12.56 -11.24
N GLU A 360 6.98 13.82 -11.71
CA GLU A 360 8.24 14.53 -11.77
C GLU A 360 8.15 15.89 -11.06
N ASP A 361 9.00 16.10 -10.06
CA ASP A 361 9.21 17.40 -9.40
C ASP A 361 10.33 18.17 -10.11
N SER A 362 9.96 19.01 -11.07
CA SER A 362 10.89 19.79 -11.86
C SER A 362 11.70 20.81 -11.03
N VAL A 363 11.15 21.29 -9.90
CA VAL A 363 11.81 22.24 -9.00
C VAL A 363 12.94 21.57 -8.23
N ARG A 364 12.67 20.36 -7.69
CA ARG A 364 13.65 19.55 -6.93
C ARG A 364 14.43 18.60 -7.83
N ARG A 365 14.04 18.48 -9.10
CA ARG A 365 14.64 17.56 -10.08
C ARG A 365 14.58 16.12 -9.60
N GLU A 366 13.43 15.73 -9.07
CA GLU A 366 13.18 14.38 -8.61
C GLU A 366 12.07 13.72 -9.43
N THR A 367 12.21 12.42 -9.68
CA THR A 367 11.23 11.59 -10.38
C THR A 367 10.87 10.40 -9.51
N LEU A 368 9.59 9.99 -9.49
CA LEU A 368 9.20 8.71 -8.91
C LEU A 368 9.59 7.58 -9.87
N TYR A 369 10.58 6.78 -9.48
CA TYR A 369 11.01 5.61 -10.25
C TYR A 369 10.16 4.39 -9.87
N SER A 370 8.89 4.45 -10.20
CA SER A 370 7.94 3.36 -10.04
C SER A 370 6.73 3.62 -10.92
N HIS A 371 6.35 2.64 -11.73
CA HIS A 371 5.04 2.67 -12.38
C HIS A 371 3.93 2.33 -11.39
N ASN A 372 4.20 1.46 -10.40
CA ASN A 372 3.17 1.02 -9.46
C ASN A 372 2.69 2.17 -8.60
N VAL A 373 1.45 2.57 -8.81
CA VAL A 373 0.72 3.48 -7.92
C VAL A 373 -0.21 2.61 -7.07
N TYR A 374 0.07 2.54 -5.78
CA TYR A 374 -0.69 1.67 -4.85
C TYR A 374 -1.94 2.32 -4.30
N THR A 375 -1.93 3.64 -4.18
CA THR A 375 -3.00 4.38 -3.53
C THR A 375 -3.07 5.81 -4.04
N ALA A 376 -4.26 6.38 -4.01
CA ALA A 376 -4.48 7.80 -4.23
C ALA A 376 -5.56 8.31 -3.28
N VAL A 377 -5.54 9.61 -3.02
CA VAL A 377 -6.62 10.32 -2.32
C VAL A 377 -6.73 11.75 -2.86
N VAL A 378 -7.94 12.25 -2.98
CA VAL A 378 -8.20 13.66 -3.28
C VAL A 378 -8.42 14.40 -1.98
N ASP A 379 -7.53 15.33 -1.69
CA ASP A 379 -7.55 16.19 -0.50
C ASP A 379 -8.21 17.51 -0.84
N GLN A 380 -9.47 17.67 -0.50
CA GLN A 380 -10.30 18.85 -0.81
C GLN A 380 -10.26 19.94 0.26
N ARG A 381 -9.34 19.88 1.23
CA ARG A 381 -9.21 20.89 2.30
C ARG A 381 -8.88 22.30 1.78
N GLU A 382 -8.33 22.42 0.58
CA GLU A 382 -8.14 23.66 -0.19
C GLU A 382 -8.74 23.50 -1.58
N PHE A 383 -9.20 24.60 -2.18
CA PHE A 383 -9.68 24.62 -3.56
C PHE A 383 -8.65 25.31 -4.48
N PRO A 384 -8.27 24.74 -5.65
CA PRO A 384 -8.53 23.36 -6.04
C PRO A 384 -7.82 22.37 -5.11
N GLY A 385 -8.41 21.18 -4.94
CA GLY A 385 -7.86 20.12 -4.10
C GLY A 385 -6.51 19.61 -4.56
N TYR A 386 -5.86 18.82 -3.71
CA TYR A 386 -4.65 18.10 -4.08
C TYR A 386 -4.97 16.63 -4.36
N LEU A 387 -4.51 16.13 -5.49
CA LEU A 387 -4.43 14.69 -5.74
C LEU A 387 -3.11 14.18 -5.17
N TRP A 388 -3.17 13.29 -4.20
CA TRP A 388 -2.04 12.59 -3.63
C TRP A 388 -1.96 11.18 -4.17
N ILE A 389 -0.74 10.71 -4.43
CA ILE A 389 -0.47 9.32 -4.83
C ILE A 389 0.63 8.71 -3.96
N GLY A 390 0.50 7.42 -3.70
CA GLY A 390 1.50 6.61 -3.02
C GLY A 390 2.03 5.52 -3.95
N THR A 391 3.35 5.39 -4.01
CA THR A 391 4.06 4.44 -4.87
C THR A 391 5.06 3.61 -4.07
N ALA A 392 5.79 2.69 -4.72
CA ALA A 392 6.91 1.99 -4.12
C ALA A 392 8.11 2.89 -3.79
N ASP A 393 8.22 4.06 -4.45
CA ASP A 393 9.39 4.93 -4.42
C ASP A 393 9.14 6.30 -3.77
N GLY A 394 7.99 6.49 -3.15
CA GLY A 394 7.63 7.73 -2.48
C GLY A 394 6.17 8.10 -2.65
N ILE A 395 5.87 9.28 -2.18
CA ILE A 395 4.56 9.92 -2.24
C ILE A 395 4.69 11.15 -3.11
N ALA A 396 3.69 11.45 -3.93
CA ALA A 396 3.62 12.69 -4.66
C ALA A 396 2.26 13.35 -4.54
N LYS A 397 2.20 14.65 -4.73
CA LYS A 397 0.95 15.40 -4.87
C LYS A 397 1.00 16.37 -6.01
N THR A 398 -0.15 16.61 -6.62
CA THR A 398 -0.40 17.64 -7.63
C THR A 398 -1.70 18.38 -7.33
N ARG A 399 -1.85 19.59 -7.86
CA ARG A 399 -3.09 20.36 -7.82
C ARG A 399 -3.50 20.93 -9.18
N ASP A 400 -2.78 20.58 -10.20
CA ASP A 400 -2.92 21.06 -11.58
C ASP A 400 -2.92 19.92 -12.60
N ASP A 401 -3.59 18.83 -12.20
CA ASP A 401 -3.83 17.65 -13.04
C ASP A 401 -2.54 16.97 -13.53
N GLY A 402 -1.51 16.94 -12.68
CA GLY A 402 -0.27 16.25 -12.97
C GLY A 402 0.77 17.06 -13.76
N ILE A 403 0.51 18.35 -14.03
CA ILE A 403 1.48 19.23 -14.71
C ILE A 403 2.69 19.49 -13.82
N HIS A 404 2.45 19.72 -12.52
CA HIS A 404 3.51 19.88 -11.53
C HIS A 404 3.26 18.95 -10.36
N TRP A 405 4.30 18.22 -9.95
CA TRP A 405 4.28 17.35 -8.79
C TRP A 405 5.21 17.86 -7.70
N SER A 406 4.84 17.62 -6.46
CA SER A 406 5.75 17.70 -5.30
C SER A 406 5.98 16.30 -4.78
N ILE A 407 7.24 15.87 -4.70
CA ILE A 407 7.62 14.51 -4.31
C ILE A 407 8.16 14.50 -2.87
N TYR A 408 7.76 13.50 -2.11
CA TYR A 408 8.15 13.29 -0.70
C TYR A 408 8.71 11.89 -0.50
N ARG A 409 9.87 11.83 0.18
CA ARG A 409 10.55 10.58 0.52
C ARG A 409 11.14 10.62 1.91
N GLN A 410 11.25 9.46 2.53
CA GLN A 410 12.13 9.30 3.66
C GLN A 410 13.57 9.49 3.21
N SER A 411 14.30 10.37 3.87
CA SER A 411 15.72 10.59 3.57
C SER A 411 16.47 11.03 4.83
N VAL A 412 17.76 10.69 4.88
CA VAL A 412 18.68 11.25 5.87
C VAL A 412 19.14 12.60 5.38
N SER A 413 19.18 13.60 6.27
CA SER A 413 19.71 14.91 5.93
C SER A 413 21.20 14.82 5.60
N THR A 414 21.64 15.57 4.60
CA THR A 414 23.07 15.72 4.27
C THR A 414 23.66 17.01 4.86
N LYS A 415 22.87 17.74 5.64
CA LYS A 415 23.23 19.03 6.27
C LYS A 415 23.61 18.92 7.74
N THR A 416 23.04 17.95 8.43
CA THR A 416 23.19 17.84 9.88
C THR A 416 24.62 17.43 10.23
N LYS A 417 25.20 18.09 11.21
CA LYS A 417 26.56 17.76 11.66
C LYS A 417 26.59 16.32 12.20
N GLY A 418 27.42 15.49 11.60
CA GLY A 418 27.54 14.06 11.92
C GLY A 418 26.85 13.14 10.91
N ASP A 419 25.99 13.66 10.07
CA ASP A 419 25.40 12.93 8.95
C ASP A 419 26.31 12.89 7.72
N PRO A 420 26.16 11.92 6.83
CA PRO A 420 26.98 11.85 5.61
C PRO A 420 26.65 13.04 4.70
N GLN A 421 27.67 13.74 4.20
CA GLN A 421 27.50 14.84 3.26
C GLN A 421 27.06 14.39 1.86
N ILE A 422 27.27 13.11 1.57
CA ILE A 422 26.83 12.42 0.35
C ILE A 422 26.57 10.95 0.67
N TYR A 423 25.52 10.37 0.10
CA TYR A 423 25.27 8.93 0.18
C TYR A 423 24.48 8.43 -1.02
N ALA A 424 24.59 7.13 -1.30
CA ALA A 424 23.80 6.43 -2.30
C ALA A 424 22.63 5.67 -1.65
N PHE A 425 21.45 5.73 -2.25
CA PHE A 425 20.27 5.01 -1.79
C PHE A 425 19.42 4.54 -2.99
N PRO A 426 18.99 3.25 -3.00
CA PRO A 426 19.36 2.18 -2.07
C PRO A 426 20.83 1.76 -2.20
N ASN A 427 21.40 1.20 -1.12
CA ASN A 427 22.74 0.65 -1.11
C ASN A 427 22.81 -0.54 -0.13
N PRO A 428 22.98 -1.78 -0.58
CA PRO A 428 23.26 -2.21 -1.97
C PRO A 428 22.16 -1.84 -2.96
N PHE A 429 22.55 -1.65 -4.22
CA PHE A 429 21.68 -1.33 -5.33
C PHE A 429 21.54 -2.53 -6.28
N SER A 430 20.32 -2.90 -6.62
CA SER A 430 20.01 -3.86 -7.69
C SER A 430 19.38 -3.14 -8.88
N PRO A 431 20.07 -3.11 -10.04
CA PRO A 431 19.53 -2.48 -11.25
C PRO A 431 18.30 -3.17 -11.83
N THR A 432 17.95 -4.35 -11.33
CA THR A 432 16.82 -5.16 -11.80
C THR A 432 15.66 -5.23 -10.80
N HIS A 433 15.83 -4.68 -9.57
CA HIS A 433 14.81 -4.80 -8.53
C HIS A 433 14.50 -3.49 -7.81
N HIS A 434 15.40 -2.50 -7.85
CA HIS A 434 15.21 -1.26 -7.09
C HIS A 434 14.76 -0.10 -7.97
N ASN A 435 13.63 0.54 -7.60
CA ASN A 435 13.15 1.77 -8.24
C ASN A 435 13.08 1.61 -9.77
N ILE A 436 12.29 0.64 -10.22
CA ILE A 436 12.19 0.28 -11.65
C ILE A 436 11.28 1.27 -12.37
N LEU A 437 11.83 1.91 -13.39
CA LEU A 437 11.09 2.72 -14.33
C LEU A 437 11.59 2.41 -15.74
N ASN A 438 10.68 2.10 -16.66
CA ASN A 438 10.99 1.75 -18.06
C ASN A 438 12.02 0.61 -18.20
N GLY A 439 11.98 -0.37 -17.28
CA GLY A 439 12.86 -1.53 -17.30
C GLY A 439 14.22 -1.35 -16.65
N ASP A 440 14.59 -0.14 -16.25
CA ASP A 440 15.83 0.15 -15.55
C ASP A 440 15.58 0.44 -14.06
N GLY A 441 16.41 -0.14 -13.20
CA GLY A 441 16.46 0.22 -11.78
C GLY A 441 17.29 1.48 -11.56
N HIS A 442 16.99 2.21 -10.49
CA HIS A 442 17.65 3.48 -10.20
C HIS A 442 18.15 3.55 -8.75
N VAL A 443 19.37 4.07 -8.59
CA VAL A 443 19.95 4.52 -7.32
C VAL A 443 20.08 6.03 -7.36
N ARG A 444 19.86 6.67 -6.22
CA ARG A 444 20.04 8.12 -6.07
C ARG A 444 21.30 8.39 -5.26
N ILE A 445 22.11 9.29 -5.72
CA ILE A 445 23.26 9.83 -4.99
C ILE A 445 22.82 11.17 -4.40
N LYS A 446 22.51 11.18 -3.10
CA LYS A 446 21.98 12.35 -2.39
C LYS A 446 23.09 13.20 -1.83
N TYR A 447 22.93 14.54 -1.94
CA TYR A 447 23.91 15.53 -1.52
C TYR A 447 23.22 16.86 -1.18
N HIS A 448 23.99 17.79 -0.65
CA HIS A 448 23.56 19.14 -0.32
C HIS A 448 24.39 20.19 -1.08
N VAL A 449 23.74 21.30 -1.46
CA VAL A 449 24.40 22.52 -1.93
C VAL A 449 24.00 23.73 -1.07
N ASP A 450 24.96 24.60 -0.77
CA ASP A 450 24.74 25.80 0.05
C ASP A 450 24.17 26.99 -0.73
N GLY A 451 24.04 26.86 -2.06
CA GLY A 451 23.56 27.89 -2.96
C GLY A 451 23.73 27.47 -4.43
N ALA A 452 23.68 28.43 -5.34
CA ALA A 452 23.86 28.14 -6.75
C ALA A 452 25.22 27.45 -7.03
N ALA A 453 25.19 26.34 -7.77
CA ALA A 453 26.34 25.50 -8.07
C ALA A 453 26.16 24.75 -9.38
N GLN A 454 27.30 24.40 -10.03
CA GLN A 454 27.36 23.37 -11.05
C GLN A 454 27.72 22.05 -10.36
N VAL A 455 27.00 20.98 -10.64
CA VAL A 455 27.27 19.66 -10.08
C VAL A 455 27.48 18.64 -11.19
N GLN A 456 28.38 17.67 -10.95
CA GLN A 456 28.62 16.57 -11.87
C GLN A 456 28.85 15.28 -11.09
N LEU A 457 28.12 14.22 -11.47
CA LEU A 457 28.29 12.88 -10.95
C LEU A 457 29.19 12.07 -11.88
N GLU A 458 30.18 11.40 -11.29
CA GLU A 458 31.04 10.41 -11.97
C GLU A 458 31.02 9.11 -11.13
N ILE A 459 30.96 7.95 -11.79
CA ILE A 459 31.01 6.64 -11.15
C ILE A 459 32.27 5.91 -11.60
N TYR A 460 32.99 5.35 -10.65
CA TYR A 460 34.25 4.63 -10.87
C TYR A 460 34.11 3.17 -10.40
N ASP A 461 34.76 2.25 -11.11
CA ASP A 461 34.91 0.88 -10.66
C ASP A 461 35.95 0.76 -9.52
N PHE A 462 36.14 -0.46 -9.01
CA PHE A 462 37.11 -0.71 -7.94
C PHE A 462 38.57 -0.40 -8.35
N ALA A 463 38.88 -0.45 -9.64
CA ALA A 463 40.20 -0.08 -10.19
C ALA A 463 40.32 1.43 -10.48
N MET A 464 39.35 2.25 -10.02
CA MET A 464 39.29 3.71 -10.26
C MET A 464 39.23 4.10 -11.74
N ARG A 465 38.68 3.23 -12.59
CA ARG A 465 38.34 3.58 -13.97
C ARG A 465 36.94 4.17 -14.00
N ALA A 466 36.78 5.32 -14.66
CA ALA A 466 35.46 5.93 -14.83
C ALA A 466 34.57 5.01 -15.69
N VAL A 467 33.44 4.57 -15.17
CA VAL A 467 32.44 3.74 -15.86
C VAL A 467 31.23 4.57 -16.30
N TYR A 468 30.97 5.68 -15.62
CA TYR A 468 29.91 6.61 -15.98
C TYR A 468 30.32 8.04 -15.66
N LYS A 469 29.94 8.96 -16.55
CA LYS A 469 30.09 10.40 -16.34
C LYS A 469 28.82 11.10 -16.79
N GLY A 470 28.09 11.64 -15.81
CA GLY A 470 26.88 12.41 -16.04
C GLY A 470 27.18 13.82 -16.57
N ASP A 471 26.19 14.45 -17.15
CA ASP A 471 26.28 15.85 -17.58
C ASP A 471 26.40 16.80 -16.39
N LYS A 472 27.03 17.95 -16.60
CA LYS A 472 27.05 19.03 -15.61
C LYS A 472 25.62 19.60 -15.45
N GLN A 473 25.18 19.65 -14.23
CA GLN A 473 23.86 20.13 -13.85
C GLN A 473 23.94 21.47 -13.12
N SER A 474 23.08 22.41 -13.51
CA SER A 474 22.98 23.70 -12.84
C SER A 474 21.96 23.66 -11.72
N ILE A 475 22.42 23.89 -10.50
CA ILE A 475 21.56 24.07 -9.33
C ILE A 475 21.48 25.56 -9.03
N THR A 476 20.26 26.08 -8.87
CA THR A 476 20.02 27.52 -8.71
C THR A 476 19.81 27.94 -7.26
N ALA A 477 19.43 27.02 -6.38
CA ALA A 477 19.08 27.30 -4.97
C ALA A 477 19.81 26.38 -4.00
N ALA A 478 20.00 26.86 -2.76
CA ALA A 478 20.44 26.01 -1.66
C ALA A 478 19.40 24.91 -1.37
N GLY A 479 19.86 23.68 -1.13
CA GLY A 479 18.95 22.57 -0.88
C GLY A 479 19.64 21.22 -0.86
N GLU A 480 18.83 20.19 -0.60
CA GLU A 480 19.22 18.79 -0.76
C GLU A 480 18.70 18.28 -2.11
N TYR A 481 19.58 17.66 -2.86
CA TYR A 481 19.33 17.15 -4.21
C TYR A 481 19.78 15.70 -4.33
N ALA A 482 19.38 15.05 -5.42
CA ALA A 482 19.82 13.71 -5.74
C ALA A 482 20.09 13.57 -7.24
N GLU A 483 21.24 12.98 -7.59
CA GLU A 483 21.53 12.58 -8.97
C GLU A 483 21.19 11.10 -9.13
N PRO A 484 20.34 10.73 -10.10
CA PRO A 484 20.01 9.33 -10.36
C PRO A 484 21.11 8.65 -11.20
N TRP A 485 21.27 7.33 -10.97
CA TRP A 485 22.05 6.47 -11.85
C TRP A 485 21.35 5.12 -12.01
N ASN A 486 21.27 4.63 -13.24
CA ASN A 486 20.54 3.39 -13.56
C ASN A 486 21.43 2.13 -13.60
N GLY A 487 22.68 2.22 -13.12
CA GLY A 487 23.59 1.08 -13.15
C GLY A 487 24.19 0.78 -14.53
N ARG A 488 24.08 1.69 -15.49
CA ARG A 488 24.70 1.55 -16.81
C ARG A 488 25.96 2.38 -16.93
N ASN A 489 26.93 1.87 -17.70
CA ASN A 489 28.12 2.63 -18.07
C ASN A 489 27.80 3.65 -19.18
N SER A 490 28.80 4.42 -19.58
CA SER A 490 28.64 5.44 -20.64
C SER A 490 28.26 4.88 -22.02
N ASP A 491 28.46 3.59 -22.25
CA ASP A 491 28.05 2.88 -23.47
C ASP A 491 26.63 2.27 -23.37
N GLY A 492 25.92 2.54 -22.27
CA GLY A 492 24.58 2.00 -22.03
C GLY A 492 24.56 0.54 -21.55
N THR A 493 25.72 -0.09 -21.31
CA THR A 493 25.81 -1.46 -20.82
C THR A 493 25.68 -1.49 -19.30
N GLN A 494 24.88 -2.45 -18.78
CA GLN A 494 24.72 -2.64 -17.34
C GLN A 494 26.01 -3.12 -16.69
N VAL A 495 26.48 -2.41 -15.65
CA VAL A 495 27.72 -2.70 -14.95
C VAL A 495 27.66 -4.05 -14.21
N ALA A 496 28.81 -4.65 -13.92
CA ALA A 496 28.92 -5.90 -13.19
C ALA A 496 28.60 -5.75 -11.69
N ASN A 497 28.35 -6.87 -10.99
CA ASN A 497 28.31 -6.88 -9.54
C ASN A 497 29.65 -6.41 -8.97
N GLY A 498 29.61 -5.60 -7.92
CA GLY A 498 30.83 -5.13 -7.29
C GLY A 498 30.65 -3.81 -6.52
N THR A 499 31.79 -3.33 -6.03
CA THR A 499 31.86 -2.03 -5.35
C THR A 499 32.23 -0.95 -6.36
N TYR A 500 31.50 0.15 -6.31
CA TYR A 500 31.71 1.35 -7.11
C TYR A 500 31.90 2.56 -6.20
N PHE A 501 32.56 3.57 -6.71
CA PHE A 501 32.77 4.84 -6.02
C PHE A 501 32.08 5.95 -6.80
N CYS A 502 31.16 6.64 -6.13
CA CYS A 502 30.45 7.77 -6.68
C CYS A 502 31.18 9.05 -6.26
N LYS A 503 31.63 9.82 -7.23
CA LYS A 503 32.27 11.12 -7.04
C LYS A 503 31.30 12.20 -7.48
N LEU A 504 30.99 13.14 -6.60
CA LEU A 504 30.22 14.32 -6.90
C LEU A 504 31.13 15.54 -6.82
N THR A 505 31.24 16.25 -7.92
CA THR A 505 31.96 17.52 -7.98
C THR A 505 30.97 18.67 -7.96
N GLN A 506 31.16 19.62 -7.04
CA GLN A 506 30.39 20.86 -6.92
C GLN A 506 31.28 22.06 -7.20
N GLU A 507 30.93 22.87 -8.20
CA GLU A 507 31.60 24.11 -8.50
C GLU A 507 30.68 25.28 -8.15
N SER A 508 31.09 26.14 -7.21
CA SER A 508 30.32 27.32 -6.78
C SER A 508 31.29 28.50 -6.58
N ARG A 509 30.95 29.63 -7.17
CA ARG A 509 31.79 30.88 -7.10
C ARG A 509 33.26 30.65 -7.43
N GLY A 510 33.54 29.81 -8.43
CA GLY A 510 34.93 29.49 -8.86
C GLY A 510 35.69 28.58 -7.88
N LYS A 511 35.03 28.02 -6.89
CA LYS A 511 35.60 27.02 -5.99
C LYS A 511 34.99 25.65 -6.24
N GLU A 512 35.85 24.66 -6.40
CA GLU A 512 35.46 23.26 -6.57
C GLU A 512 35.55 22.51 -5.23
N LYS A 513 34.54 21.71 -4.94
CA LYS A 513 34.52 20.74 -3.83
C LYS A 513 34.17 19.38 -4.41
N THR A 514 34.81 18.35 -3.90
CA THR A 514 34.57 16.97 -4.32
C THR A 514 34.14 16.13 -3.12
N TYR A 515 33.12 15.33 -3.33
CA TYR A 515 32.57 14.40 -2.34
C TYR A 515 32.59 12.98 -2.89
N TRP A 516 32.77 12.01 -2.02
CA TRP A 516 32.82 10.59 -2.40
C TRP A 516 31.90 9.74 -1.52
N THR A 517 31.23 8.79 -2.16
CA THR A 517 30.52 7.74 -1.45
C THR A 517 30.70 6.39 -2.14
N LYS A 518 30.47 5.30 -1.39
CA LYS A 518 30.57 3.94 -1.89
C LYS A 518 29.19 3.43 -2.25
N LEU A 519 29.11 2.69 -3.35
CA LEU A 519 27.92 1.99 -3.83
C LEU A 519 28.27 0.54 -4.09
N ILE A 520 27.44 -0.37 -3.61
CA ILE A 520 27.53 -1.81 -3.90
C ILE A 520 26.42 -2.14 -4.89
N VAL A 521 26.79 -2.70 -6.04
CA VAL A 521 25.86 -3.21 -7.06
C VAL A 521 25.73 -4.70 -6.95
N VAL A 522 24.49 -5.19 -6.89
CA VAL A 522 24.13 -6.62 -6.81
C VAL A 522 22.97 -6.88 -7.77
N LYS A 523 23.14 -7.83 -8.68
CA LYS A 523 22.10 -8.25 -9.64
C LYS A 523 21.32 -9.42 -9.11
#